data_bc8fb039740e76b2422ba70c30ae43db
#
_entry.id   bc8fb039740e76b2422ba70c30ae43db
#
_cell.length_a   1.000
_cell.length_b   1.000
_cell.length_c   1.000
_cell.angle_alpha   90.00
_cell.angle_beta   90.00
_cell.angle_gamma   90.00
#
_symmetry.space_group_name_H-M   'P 1'
#
loop_
_entity.id
_entity.type
_entity.pdbx_description
1 polymer ?
#
loop_
_entity_poly.entity_id
_entity_poly.type
_entity_poly.pdbx_seq_one_letter_code
_entity_poly.pdbx_strand_id
1 'polypeptide(L)'
;MIAQDPTKHPGSIIRIHLDGSIPKDNPKFEGKENWLPEIYQIGVRNPQGLTISGYDQKIYISNHGARGGDWFGEVKKGENYGWKILGWGGKNYSGTNIGPKWKPGFTKAIQYWVPSIATSAITIYKGGEFKEWNGHALVTSLKDKSLRKLTFDDLSNIKEEIIFKNKIGRIRDIQIHPRNGKIYFLGGEVLWVMKKS
;
A
#
# COMPACT_ATOMS: atom_id res chain seq x y z
N MET A 1 -17.63 -9.60 9.61
CA MET A 1 -16.62 -9.52 8.51
C MET A 1 -15.25 -9.50 9.16
N ILE A 2 -14.41 -10.49 8.86
CA ILE A 2 -13.17 -10.73 9.60
C ILE A 2 -12.21 -9.51 9.62
N ALA A 3 -12.07 -8.78 8.52
CA ALA A 3 -11.19 -7.60 8.46
C ALA A 3 -11.74 -6.36 9.23
N GLN A 4 -12.92 -6.47 9.81
CA GLN A 4 -13.53 -5.46 10.67
C GLN A 4 -13.56 -5.91 12.13
N ASP A 5 -12.98 -7.07 12.43
CA ASP A 5 -12.95 -7.67 13.75
C ASP A 5 -11.56 -7.50 14.39
N PRO A 6 -11.39 -6.53 15.28
CA PRO A 6 -10.09 -6.23 15.91
C PRO A 6 -9.65 -7.29 16.94
N THR A 7 -10.46 -8.31 17.16
CA THR A 7 -10.08 -9.47 17.99
C THR A 7 -9.33 -10.54 17.19
N LYS A 8 -9.04 -10.28 15.91
CA LYS A 8 -8.40 -11.22 14.99
C LYS A 8 -7.41 -10.51 14.08
N HIS A 9 -6.32 -11.19 13.72
CA HIS A 9 -5.27 -10.64 12.83
C HIS A 9 -5.67 -10.48 11.36
N PRO A 10 -6.49 -11.37 10.73
CA PRO A 10 -6.79 -11.21 9.31
C PRO A 10 -7.47 -9.88 8.99
N GLY A 11 -6.88 -9.16 8.03
CA GLY A 11 -7.34 -7.82 7.65
C GLY A 11 -6.78 -6.69 8.51
N SER A 12 -5.69 -6.95 9.23
CA SER A 12 -5.04 -5.99 10.11
C SER A 12 -3.59 -5.71 9.72
N ILE A 13 -3.09 -4.55 10.11
CA ILE A 13 -1.67 -4.24 10.20
C ILE A 13 -1.30 -4.32 11.68
N ILE A 14 -0.27 -5.08 12.00
CA ILE A 14 0.23 -5.23 13.37
C ILE A 14 1.51 -4.42 13.56
N ARG A 15 1.77 -3.98 14.79
CA ARG A 15 2.99 -3.32 15.20
C ARG A 15 3.49 -3.91 16.52
N ILE A 16 4.69 -4.46 16.48
CA ILE A 16 5.38 -5.10 17.60
C ILE A 16 6.82 -4.60 17.66
N HIS A 17 7.46 -4.73 18.82
CA HIS A 17 8.92 -4.59 18.93
C HIS A 17 9.65 -5.81 18.34
N LEU A 18 10.95 -5.69 18.10
CA LEU A 18 11.77 -6.79 17.56
C LEU A 18 11.83 -8.01 18.48
N ASP A 19 11.63 -7.84 19.77
CA ASP A 19 11.54 -8.91 20.77
C ASP A 19 10.13 -9.53 20.90
N GLY A 20 9.18 -9.06 20.07
CA GLY A 20 7.79 -9.50 20.07
C GLY A 20 6.89 -8.80 21.09
N SER A 21 7.43 -7.93 21.95
CA SER A 21 6.63 -7.17 22.91
C SER A 21 5.76 -6.11 22.23
N ILE A 22 4.71 -5.69 22.92
CA ILE A 22 3.74 -4.73 22.40
C ILE A 22 4.17 -3.29 22.72
N PRO A 23 4.31 -2.40 21.71
CA PRO A 23 4.57 -1.00 21.95
C PRO A 23 3.48 -0.35 22.80
N LYS A 24 3.88 0.35 23.88
CA LYS A 24 2.95 0.98 24.84
C LYS A 24 2.05 2.05 24.21
N ASP A 25 2.51 2.63 23.10
CA ASP A 25 1.82 3.63 22.30
C ASP A 25 0.99 3.07 21.14
N ASN A 26 0.80 1.75 21.07
CA ASN A 26 -0.18 1.16 20.15
C ASN A 26 -1.60 1.70 20.44
N PRO A 27 -2.51 1.66 19.46
CA PRO A 27 -3.86 2.18 19.66
C PRO A 27 -4.56 1.47 20.82
N LYS A 28 -5.25 2.25 21.65
CA LYS A 28 -6.17 1.77 22.66
C LYS A 28 -7.51 2.42 22.39
N PHE A 29 -8.58 1.65 22.45
CA PHE A 29 -9.92 2.14 22.18
C PHE A 29 -10.79 1.97 23.41
N GLU A 30 -11.30 3.07 23.89
CA GLU A 30 -12.28 3.08 24.97
C GLU A 30 -13.52 2.27 24.55
N GLY A 31 -13.97 1.35 25.41
CA GLY A 31 -15.09 0.46 25.10
C GLY A 31 -14.83 -0.64 24.08
N LYS A 32 -13.56 -0.86 23.67
CA LYS A 32 -13.15 -1.96 22.78
C LYS A 32 -12.06 -2.81 23.42
N GLU A 33 -12.33 -3.31 24.60
CA GLU A 33 -11.40 -4.06 25.45
C GLU A 33 -10.83 -5.33 24.78
N ASN A 34 -11.56 -5.90 23.81
CA ASN A 34 -11.15 -7.08 23.07
C ASN A 34 -10.28 -6.78 21.84
N TRP A 35 -9.89 -5.53 21.60
CA TRP A 35 -8.95 -5.21 20.53
C TRP A 35 -7.58 -5.79 20.87
N LEU A 36 -7.03 -6.62 19.96
CA LEU A 36 -5.71 -7.21 20.15
C LEU A 36 -4.65 -6.10 20.23
N PRO A 37 -3.80 -6.07 21.25
CA PRO A 37 -2.93 -4.92 21.53
C PRO A 37 -1.84 -4.68 20.48
N GLU A 38 -1.49 -5.69 19.69
CA GLU A 38 -0.55 -5.59 18.58
C GLU A 38 -1.18 -5.02 17.29
N ILE A 39 -2.51 -4.98 17.18
CA ILE A 39 -3.18 -4.44 16.00
C ILE A 39 -3.05 -2.91 15.98
N TYR A 40 -2.45 -2.40 14.90
CA TYR A 40 -2.22 -0.99 14.68
C TYR A 40 -3.29 -0.33 13.81
N GLN A 41 -3.79 -1.07 12.80
CA GLN A 41 -4.84 -0.63 11.88
C GLN A 41 -5.61 -1.84 11.34
N ILE A 42 -6.89 -1.66 11.03
CA ILE A 42 -7.75 -2.73 10.47
C ILE A 42 -8.32 -2.36 9.09
N GLY A 43 -9.11 -3.28 8.52
CA GLY A 43 -9.88 -3.03 7.30
C GLY A 43 -9.08 -3.13 6.01
N VAL A 44 -7.93 -3.80 6.02
CA VAL A 44 -7.19 -4.15 4.81
C VAL A 44 -7.66 -5.50 4.26
N ARG A 45 -7.50 -5.73 2.95
CA ARG A 45 -7.89 -7.00 2.32
C ARG A 45 -6.70 -7.92 2.12
N ASN A 46 -5.73 -7.47 1.36
CA ASN A 46 -4.56 -8.24 0.95
C ASN A 46 -3.41 -7.26 0.64
N PRO A 47 -2.74 -6.72 1.65
CA PRO A 47 -1.59 -5.85 1.46
C PRO A 47 -0.45 -6.64 0.84
N GLN A 48 0.22 -6.05 -0.17
CA GLN A 48 1.30 -6.67 -0.94
C GLN A 48 2.61 -5.91 -0.83
N GLY A 49 2.56 -4.62 -0.56
CA GLY A 49 3.73 -3.80 -0.35
C GLY A 49 3.59 -2.97 0.92
N LEU A 50 4.68 -2.87 1.67
CA LEU A 50 4.81 -1.99 2.82
C LEU A 50 6.17 -1.31 2.77
N THR A 51 6.19 -0.01 3.00
CA THR A 51 7.43 0.76 3.07
C THR A 51 7.37 1.81 4.17
N ILE A 52 8.52 2.06 4.78
CA ILE A 52 8.72 3.24 5.64
C ILE A 52 9.40 4.29 4.77
N SER A 53 8.78 5.43 4.63
CA SER A 53 9.33 6.52 3.83
C SER A 53 10.56 7.14 4.50
N GLY A 54 11.68 7.10 3.82
CA GLY A 54 12.88 7.82 4.26
C GLY A 54 12.76 9.34 4.09
N TYR A 55 11.66 9.83 3.52
CA TYR A 55 11.41 11.23 3.26
C TYR A 55 10.61 11.91 4.39
N ASP A 56 9.48 11.32 4.78
CA ASP A 56 8.56 11.86 5.78
C ASP A 56 8.34 10.96 7.00
N GLN A 57 9.05 9.82 7.06
CA GLN A 57 8.99 8.82 8.13
C GLN A 57 7.62 8.13 8.29
N LYS A 58 6.71 8.30 7.33
CA LYS A 58 5.41 7.64 7.33
C LYS A 58 5.50 6.22 6.79
N ILE A 59 4.54 5.41 7.16
CA ILE A 59 4.39 4.03 6.68
C ILE A 59 3.32 4.03 5.59
N TYR A 60 3.64 3.43 4.46
CA TYR A 60 2.72 3.29 3.33
C TYR A 60 2.53 1.83 2.95
N ILE A 61 1.32 1.51 2.47
CA ILE A 61 0.98 0.18 1.96
C ILE A 61 0.30 0.24 0.60
N SER A 62 0.47 -0.82 -0.17
CA SER A 62 -0.37 -1.14 -1.31
C SER A 62 -1.22 -2.36 -1.01
N ASN A 63 -2.46 -2.37 -1.47
CA ASN A 63 -3.42 -3.42 -1.15
C ASN A 63 -4.21 -3.85 -2.39
N HIS A 64 -4.35 -5.17 -2.58
CA HIS A 64 -5.22 -5.71 -3.60
C HIS A 64 -6.70 -5.58 -3.24
N GLY A 65 -7.48 -5.02 -4.14
CA GLY A 65 -8.92 -5.22 -4.20
C GLY A 65 -9.30 -6.63 -4.67
N ALA A 66 -10.56 -6.84 -5.04
CA ALA A 66 -11.00 -8.09 -5.67
C ALA A 66 -10.89 -7.97 -7.21
N ARG A 67 -11.98 -7.57 -7.90
CA ARG A 67 -11.94 -7.19 -9.33
C ARG A 67 -11.93 -5.66 -9.45
N GLY A 68 -10.77 -5.03 -9.24
CA GLY A 68 -10.61 -3.60 -9.05
C GLY A 68 -10.65 -3.18 -7.59
N GLY A 69 -10.38 -1.91 -7.32
CA GLY A 69 -10.29 -1.36 -5.98
C GLY A 69 -8.97 -1.71 -5.28
N ASP A 70 -7.90 -2.00 -6.04
CA ASP A 70 -6.55 -1.95 -5.52
C ASP A 70 -6.26 -0.52 -5.08
N TRP A 71 -5.50 -0.32 -4.03
CA TRP A 71 -5.22 1.02 -3.53
C TRP A 71 -3.84 1.14 -2.89
N PHE A 72 -3.38 2.37 -2.81
CA PHE A 72 -2.20 2.83 -2.09
C PHE A 72 -2.61 3.82 -1.02
N GLY A 73 -2.05 3.71 0.18
CA GLY A 73 -2.38 4.58 1.29
C GLY A 73 -1.41 4.53 2.45
N GLU A 74 -1.59 5.46 3.39
CA GLU A 74 -0.79 5.60 4.60
C GLU A 74 -1.33 4.67 5.70
N VAL A 75 -0.44 4.00 6.42
CA VAL A 75 -0.78 3.25 7.64
C VAL A 75 -0.94 4.23 8.80
N LYS A 76 -2.14 4.28 9.38
CA LYS A 76 -2.50 5.23 10.43
C LYS A 76 -2.98 4.51 11.68
N LYS A 77 -2.47 4.98 12.82
CA LYS A 77 -2.76 4.43 14.14
C LYS A 77 -4.26 4.41 14.41
N GLY A 78 -4.81 3.22 14.68
CA GLY A 78 -6.19 3.03 15.08
C GLY A 78 -7.24 3.22 14.00
N GLU A 79 -6.84 3.46 12.75
CA GLU A 79 -7.77 3.70 11.66
C GLU A 79 -8.21 2.42 10.94
N ASN A 80 -9.16 2.56 9.98
CA ASN A 80 -9.84 1.46 9.33
C ASN A 80 -10.05 1.76 7.84
N TYR A 81 -9.46 0.95 6.95
CA TYR A 81 -9.65 1.06 5.49
C TYR A 81 -10.95 0.45 4.96
N GLY A 82 -11.76 -0.13 5.84
CA GLY A 82 -13.16 -0.48 5.55
C GLY A 82 -13.40 -1.77 4.78
N TRP A 83 -12.43 -2.62 4.54
CA TRP A 83 -12.69 -3.90 3.88
C TRP A 83 -13.53 -4.82 4.79
N LYS A 84 -14.65 -5.46 4.36
CA LYS A 84 -15.31 -5.51 3.04
C LYS A 84 -16.57 -4.61 3.01
N ILE A 85 -16.62 -3.55 3.80
CA ILE A 85 -17.70 -2.55 3.77
C ILE A 85 -17.51 -1.64 2.55
N LEU A 86 -16.25 -1.26 2.28
CA LEU A 86 -15.84 -0.47 1.12
C LEU A 86 -15.24 -1.37 0.05
N GLY A 87 -15.57 -1.08 -1.20
CA GLY A 87 -15.05 -1.78 -2.38
C GLY A 87 -14.01 -1.00 -3.17
N TRP A 88 -13.79 0.29 -2.87
CA TRP A 88 -12.92 1.19 -3.64
C TRP A 88 -13.24 1.19 -5.15
N GLY A 89 -14.52 0.98 -5.50
CA GLY A 89 -14.99 0.81 -6.87
C GLY A 89 -14.78 -0.57 -7.47
N GLY A 90 -14.21 -1.50 -6.72
CA GLY A 90 -14.05 -2.90 -7.12
C GLY A 90 -15.34 -3.71 -6.97
N LYS A 91 -15.35 -4.88 -7.63
CA LYS A 91 -16.44 -5.85 -7.59
C LYS A 91 -15.98 -7.17 -7.01
N ASN A 92 -16.90 -7.98 -6.52
CA ASN A 92 -16.65 -9.39 -6.22
C ASN A 92 -16.26 -10.16 -7.50
N TYR A 93 -15.67 -11.33 -7.37
CA TYR A 93 -15.36 -12.18 -8.52
C TYR A 93 -16.61 -12.64 -9.28
N SER A 94 -17.76 -12.70 -8.60
CA SER A 94 -19.08 -12.90 -9.21
C SER A 94 -19.59 -11.73 -10.06
N GLY A 95 -18.92 -10.58 -10.04
CA GLY A 95 -19.34 -9.35 -10.73
C GLY A 95 -20.24 -8.42 -9.91
N THR A 96 -20.73 -8.84 -8.75
CA THR A 96 -21.57 -8.02 -7.85
C THR A 96 -20.75 -6.92 -7.17
N ASN A 97 -21.40 -5.82 -6.84
CA ASN A 97 -20.76 -4.72 -6.10
C ASN A 97 -20.38 -5.16 -4.68
N ILE A 98 -19.24 -4.65 -4.18
CA ILE A 98 -18.80 -4.91 -2.81
C ILE A 98 -19.42 -3.88 -1.86
N GLY A 99 -19.42 -2.63 -2.24
CA GLY A 99 -19.91 -1.51 -1.44
C GLY A 99 -19.53 -0.19 -2.11
N PRO A 100 -19.70 0.95 -1.42
CA PRO A 100 -19.29 2.23 -1.96
C PRO A 100 -17.78 2.31 -2.18
N LYS A 101 -17.35 3.25 -3.01
CA LYS A 101 -15.93 3.54 -3.20
C LYS A 101 -15.29 3.97 -1.88
N TRP A 102 -15.92 4.90 -1.20
CA TRP A 102 -15.53 5.40 0.12
C TRP A 102 -16.75 6.01 0.82
N LYS A 103 -16.67 6.16 2.14
CA LYS A 103 -17.63 6.91 2.96
C LYS A 103 -16.97 7.46 4.22
N PRO A 104 -17.49 8.52 4.86
CA PRO A 104 -17.02 9.03 6.14
C PRO A 104 -16.93 7.94 7.21
N GLY A 105 -15.97 8.10 8.14
CA GLY A 105 -15.69 7.14 9.21
C GLY A 105 -14.67 6.05 8.83
N PHE A 106 -14.12 6.10 7.61
CA PHE A 106 -13.06 5.20 7.16
C PHE A 106 -11.86 5.97 6.61
N THR A 107 -10.67 5.37 6.74
CA THR A 107 -9.42 5.91 6.18
C THR A 107 -9.57 6.04 4.66
N LYS A 108 -9.18 7.19 4.11
CA LYS A 108 -9.19 7.43 2.67
C LYS A 108 -7.87 6.98 2.06
N ALA A 109 -7.93 6.15 1.02
CA ALA A 109 -6.75 5.81 0.23
C ALA A 109 -6.23 7.05 -0.51
N ILE A 110 -4.91 7.12 -0.71
CA ILE A 110 -4.26 8.16 -1.50
C ILE A 110 -4.60 7.98 -2.98
N GLN A 111 -4.46 6.75 -3.48
CA GLN A 111 -4.81 6.38 -4.85
C GLN A 111 -5.50 5.02 -4.88
N TYR A 112 -6.40 4.80 -5.83
CA TYR A 112 -6.99 3.48 -6.09
C TYR A 112 -7.20 3.23 -7.58
N TRP A 113 -7.23 1.95 -7.96
CA TRP A 113 -7.29 1.54 -9.37
C TRP A 113 -8.50 0.64 -9.66
N VAL A 114 -9.25 1.05 -10.70
CA VAL A 114 -10.34 0.28 -11.30
C VAL A 114 -10.20 0.40 -12.82
N PRO A 115 -9.95 -0.70 -13.53
CA PRO A 115 -9.81 -2.09 -13.06
C PRO A 115 -8.55 -2.33 -12.21
N SER A 116 -8.49 -3.50 -11.55
CA SER A 116 -7.31 -3.92 -10.78
C SER A 116 -6.08 -3.99 -11.66
N ILE A 117 -4.98 -3.39 -11.18
CA ILE A 117 -3.63 -3.52 -11.73
C ILE A 117 -2.84 -4.64 -11.05
N ALA A 118 -3.37 -5.20 -9.96
CA ALA A 118 -2.72 -6.09 -9.01
C ALA A 118 -1.43 -5.45 -8.48
N THR A 119 -1.58 -4.41 -7.65
CA THR A 119 -0.45 -3.72 -6.99
C THR A 119 0.43 -4.72 -6.27
N SER A 120 1.73 -4.53 -6.31
CA SER A 120 2.70 -5.35 -5.57
C SER A 120 3.52 -4.49 -4.62
N ALA A 121 4.82 -4.50 -4.73
CA ALA A 121 5.67 -3.71 -3.86
C ALA A 121 5.54 -2.20 -4.12
N ILE A 122 5.86 -1.44 -3.10
CA ILE A 122 5.91 0.02 -3.13
C ILE A 122 7.18 0.52 -2.45
N THR A 123 7.62 1.71 -2.83
CA THR A 123 8.63 2.46 -2.09
C THR A 123 8.40 3.95 -2.28
N ILE A 124 8.81 4.77 -1.31
CA ILE A 124 8.91 6.22 -1.50
C ILE A 124 10.35 6.51 -1.91
N TYR A 125 10.50 7.09 -3.09
CA TYR A 125 11.83 7.32 -3.63
C TYR A 125 12.61 8.32 -2.78
N LYS A 126 13.84 7.93 -2.41
CA LYS A 126 14.85 8.81 -1.82
C LYS A 126 16.22 8.37 -2.34
N GLY A 127 16.80 9.19 -3.23
CA GLY A 127 18.07 8.81 -3.85
C GLY A 127 18.66 9.91 -4.76
N GLY A 128 19.91 9.69 -5.16
CA GLY A 128 20.64 10.63 -6.00
C GLY A 128 20.45 10.44 -7.51
N GLU A 129 20.04 9.24 -7.95
CA GLU A 129 19.95 8.90 -9.38
C GLU A 129 18.80 9.65 -10.08
N PHE A 130 17.60 9.68 -9.43
CA PHE A 130 16.41 10.37 -9.94
C PHE A 130 15.99 11.45 -8.93
N LYS A 131 16.80 12.48 -8.76
CA LYS A 131 16.59 13.52 -7.71
C LYS A 131 15.20 14.14 -7.75
N GLU A 132 14.64 14.29 -8.94
CA GLU A 132 13.31 14.82 -9.19
C GLU A 132 12.17 13.89 -8.71
N TRP A 133 12.48 12.66 -8.34
CA TRP A 133 11.50 11.69 -7.81
C TRP A 133 11.51 11.61 -6.28
N ASN A 134 12.39 12.34 -5.62
CA ASN A 134 12.44 12.32 -4.16
C ASN A 134 11.08 12.70 -3.55
N GLY A 135 10.58 11.86 -2.63
CA GLY A 135 9.27 11.99 -2.01
C GLY A 135 8.11 11.37 -2.81
N HIS A 136 8.31 10.98 -4.07
CA HIS A 136 7.27 10.34 -4.88
C HIS A 136 7.15 8.83 -4.55
N ALA A 137 5.93 8.32 -4.56
CA ALA A 137 5.71 6.89 -4.43
C ALA A 137 5.94 6.17 -5.77
N LEU A 138 6.66 5.07 -5.71
CA LEU A 138 6.83 4.13 -6.81
C LEU A 138 6.01 2.88 -6.50
N VAL A 139 5.01 2.61 -7.35
CA VAL A 139 4.09 1.48 -7.20
C VAL A 139 4.30 0.51 -8.35
N THR A 140 4.55 -0.75 -8.02
CA THR A 140 4.69 -1.83 -9.00
C THR A 140 3.43 -2.66 -9.12
N SER A 141 3.30 -3.43 -10.20
CA SER A 141 2.12 -4.24 -10.44
C SER A 141 2.41 -5.59 -11.09
N LEU A 142 1.57 -6.58 -10.74
CA LEU A 142 1.67 -7.94 -11.26
C LEU A 142 0.87 -8.13 -12.55
N LYS A 143 -0.38 -7.63 -12.59
CA LYS A 143 -1.28 -7.80 -13.73
C LYS A 143 -0.96 -6.81 -14.84
N ASP A 144 -0.81 -5.56 -14.48
CA ASP A 144 -0.53 -4.46 -15.40
C ASP A 144 0.95 -4.42 -15.83
N LYS A 145 1.82 -5.13 -15.10
CA LYS A 145 3.27 -5.25 -15.36
C LYS A 145 3.92 -3.88 -15.53
N SER A 146 3.57 -2.94 -14.65
CA SER A 146 4.00 -1.54 -14.74
C SER A 146 4.74 -1.07 -13.51
N LEU A 147 5.58 -0.06 -13.73
CA LEU A 147 6.03 0.88 -12.69
C LEU A 147 5.24 2.17 -12.84
N ARG A 148 4.63 2.60 -11.78
CA ARG A 148 3.89 3.86 -11.66
C ARG A 148 4.54 4.76 -10.65
N LYS A 149 4.67 6.03 -11.00
CA LYS A 149 5.11 7.10 -10.09
C LYS A 149 3.89 7.92 -9.69
N LEU A 150 3.69 8.07 -8.40
CA LEU A 150 2.66 8.93 -7.84
C LEU A 150 3.31 10.13 -7.18
N THR A 151 2.93 11.31 -7.64
CA THR A 151 3.25 12.58 -6.97
C THR A 151 2.02 12.97 -6.16
N PHE A 152 2.21 13.22 -4.87
CA PHE A 152 1.14 13.63 -3.96
C PHE A 152 1.71 14.54 -2.87
N ASP A 153 1.28 15.78 -2.87
CA ASP A 153 1.63 16.76 -1.81
C ASP A 153 0.58 16.72 -0.71
N ASP A 154 -0.67 16.49 -1.12
CA ASP A 154 -1.81 16.23 -0.26
C ASP A 154 -2.77 15.21 -0.92
N LEU A 155 -3.84 14.82 -0.23
CA LEU A 155 -4.82 13.86 -0.75
C LEU A 155 -5.74 14.42 -1.84
N SER A 156 -5.62 15.70 -2.19
CA SER A 156 -6.46 16.37 -3.19
C SER A 156 -5.81 16.48 -4.57
N ASN A 157 -4.48 16.39 -4.65
CA ASN A 157 -3.74 16.59 -5.89
C ASN A 157 -2.76 15.43 -6.17
N ILE A 158 -3.31 14.32 -6.65
CA ILE A 158 -2.52 13.14 -6.99
C ILE A 158 -2.29 13.10 -8.50
N LYS A 159 -1.02 13.06 -8.90
CA LYS A 159 -0.62 12.85 -10.29
C LYS A 159 0.00 11.48 -10.43
N GLU A 160 -0.48 10.71 -11.41
CA GLU A 160 0.03 9.40 -11.74
C GLU A 160 0.72 9.42 -13.10
N GLU A 161 1.91 8.85 -13.16
CA GLU A 161 2.69 8.66 -14.38
C GLU A 161 3.09 7.18 -14.49
N ILE A 162 2.84 6.56 -15.64
CA ILE A 162 3.34 5.22 -15.95
C ILE A 162 4.74 5.36 -16.53
N ILE A 163 5.74 5.01 -15.72
CA ILE A 163 7.15 5.10 -16.15
C ILE A 163 7.46 4.04 -17.21
N PHE A 164 6.99 2.82 -17.01
CA PHE A 164 7.00 1.77 -18.03
C PHE A 164 5.90 0.73 -17.78
N LYS A 165 5.57 -0.01 -18.84
CA LYS A 165 4.60 -1.10 -18.83
C LYS A 165 5.04 -2.21 -19.78
N ASN A 166 4.84 -3.48 -19.36
CA ASN A 166 5.16 -4.68 -20.14
C ASN A 166 6.65 -4.84 -20.54
N LYS A 167 7.59 -4.19 -19.83
CA LYS A 167 9.04 -4.25 -20.13
C LYS A 167 9.73 -5.45 -19.46
N ILE A 168 9.40 -5.73 -18.20
CA ILE A 168 10.13 -6.68 -17.35
C ILE A 168 9.22 -7.75 -16.72
N GLY A 169 8.03 -7.96 -17.29
CA GLY A 169 7.06 -8.94 -16.78
C GLY A 169 6.35 -8.49 -15.50
N ARG A 170 5.92 -9.47 -14.69
CA ARG A 170 5.25 -9.24 -13.39
C ARG A 170 6.27 -8.77 -12.36
N ILE A 171 6.12 -7.56 -11.86
CA ILE A 171 7.07 -6.98 -10.91
C ILE A 171 6.64 -7.37 -9.49
N ARG A 172 7.51 -8.09 -8.77
CA ARG A 172 7.24 -8.61 -7.43
C ARG A 172 7.69 -7.67 -6.34
N ASP A 173 8.89 -7.09 -6.53
CA ASP A 173 9.52 -6.23 -5.53
C ASP A 173 10.22 -5.05 -6.20
N ILE A 174 10.42 -3.98 -5.42
CA ILE A 174 11.16 -2.78 -5.80
C ILE A 174 11.97 -2.30 -4.61
N GLN A 175 13.26 -2.03 -4.85
CA GLN A 175 14.16 -1.49 -3.83
C GLN A 175 15.02 -0.38 -4.41
N ILE A 176 15.33 0.62 -3.58
CA ILE A 176 16.23 1.70 -3.93
C ILE A 176 17.57 1.44 -3.27
N HIS A 177 18.63 1.43 -4.07
CA HIS A 177 19.97 1.25 -3.55
C HIS A 177 20.37 2.47 -2.69
N PRO A 178 20.71 2.28 -1.41
CA PRO A 178 20.84 3.38 -0.45
C PRO A 178 22.00 4.35 -0.74
N ARG A 179 23.05 3.91 -1.46
CA ARG A 179 24.23 4.75 -1.77
C ARG A 179 24.12 5.48 -3.11
N ASN A 180 23.57 4.83 -4.15
CA ASN A 180 23.60 5.38 -5.51
C ASN A 180 22.21 5.76 -6.07
N GLY A 181 21.12 5.42 -5.36
CA GLY A 181 19.76 5.76 -5.76
C GLY A 181 19.22 4.97 -6.96
N LYS A 182 19.96 4.01 -7.50
CA LYS A 182 19.45 3.14 -8.57
C LYS A 182 18.28 2.30 -8.06
N ILE A 183 17.36 1.99 -8.95
CA ILE A 183 16.16 1.25 -8.62
C ILE A 183 16.30 -0.19 -9.10
N TYR A 184 16.11 -1.13 -8.20
CA TYR A 184 16.14 -2.55 -8.47
C TYR A 184 14.74 -3.14 -8.43
N PHE A 185 14.46 -4.06 -9.35
CA PHE A 185 13.18 -4.76 -9.46
C PHE A 185 13.38 -6.25 -9.50
N LEU A 186 12.54 -6.98 -8.79
CA LEU A 186 12.38 -8.41 -9.01
C LEU A 186 11.20 -8.62 -9.95
N GLY A 187 11.49 -8.90 -11.22
CA GLY A 187 10.48 -9.09 -12.27
C GLY A 187 10.67 -10.44 -12.97
N GLY A 188 9.65 -11.29 -12.90
CA GLY A 188 9.81 -12.68 -13.30
C GLY A 188 10.80 -13.40 -12.41
N GLU A 189 11.84 -13.98 -12.99
CA GLU A 189 12.95 -14.65 -12.30
C GLU A 189 14.27 -13.85 -12.42
N VAL A 190 14.19 -12.57 -12.79
CA VAL A 190 15.33 -11.72 -13.11
C VAL A 190 15.36 -10.49 -12.19
N LEU A 191 16.55 -10.16 -11.71
CA LEU A 191 16.82 -8.89 -11.06
C LEU A 191 17.17 -7.83 -12.12
N TRP A 192 16.34 -6.82 -12.20
CA TRP A 192 16.49 -5.69 -13.10
C TRP A 192 17.00 -4.46 -12.38
N VAL A 193 17.72 -3.61 -13.08
CA VAL A 193 18.17 -2.32 -12.56
C VAL A 193 17.78 -1.19 -13.51
N MET A 194 17.24 -0.11 -12.94
CA MET A 194 16.97 1.14 -13.65
C MET A 194 17.94 2.23 -13.17
N LYS A 195 18.58 2.87 -14.12
CA LYS A 195 19.52 3.98 -13.92
C LYS A 195 19.28 5.04 -15.00
N LYS A 196 19.76 6.26 -14.81
CA LYS A 196 19.87 7.26 -15.89
C LYS A 196 20.88 6.77 -16.93
N SER A 197 20.62 7.09 -18.20
CA SER A 197 21.54 6.91 -19.31
C SER A 197 22.68 7.92 -19.25
#